data_8a393ac7ffb8c34cd219f29c4edaf8b4
#
_entry.id   8a393ac7ffb8c34cd219f29c4edaf8b4
#
_cell.length_a   1.000
_cell.length_b   1.000
_cell.length_c   1.000
_cell.angle_alpha   90.00
_cell.angle_beta   90.00
_cell.angle_gamma   90.00
#
_symmetry.space_group_name_H-M   'P 1'
#
loop_
_entity.id
_entity.type
_entity.pdbx_description
1 polymer ?
#
loop_
_entity_poly.entity_id
_entity_poly.type
_entity_poly.pdbx_seq_one_letter_code
_entity_poly.pdbx_strand_id
1 'polypeptide(L)'
;MGARGSLGATRRRVLAGIAAVLASGPLAAQAQPCDGMRRLGVLIGWRESDPIGQARATILVQGLDTLGWKEGGNLRIDWRWFGGDPALFERNAAELVALGPDVLLAGGSSTAVAALQRQTSSIPIVFVQVADPVGQGFVASLARPGGNITGFSNYDPPMAGKWLGMLTQITPPVGRVAVLYNPATAPYAGLMLHAIEEAAGSLAVAVRAAPVNDDAEIEAMMAGLAHEERGGVLVLPDIFTGMRGHRDAIVGLAARHRLPAVYPYRFFAAIGGLMSYGNEPNDHFRRSAAYVDRILKGAKPGELPVQRPTKFEMAFNLKTAKALGVTIPPSLLAGADEVIE
;
A
#
# COMPACT_ATOMS: atom_id res chain seq x y z
N MET A 1 48.88 7.51 89.02
CA MET A 1 49.69 6.45 88.40
C MET A 1 48.82 5.92 87.29
N GLY A 2 48.85 6.27 86.09
CA GLY A 2 49.92 6.37 85.19
C GLY A 2 49.71 5.26 84.14
N ALA A 3 49.08 5.51 82.96
CA ALA A 3 49.37 4.77 81.79
C ALA A 3 48.84 5.52 80.56
N ARG A 4 49.77 6.04 79.81
CA ARG A 4 49.63 6.54 78.43
C ARG A 4 49.61 5.34 77.50
N GLY A 5 48.69 5.29 76.56
CA GLY A 5 48.66 4.24 75.53
C GLY A 5 48.18 4.76 74.19
N SER A 6 48.87 4.51 73.23
CA SER A 6 49.01 4.94 71.83
C SER A 6 47.70 4.92 70.98
N LEU A 7 47.33 6.05 70.50
CA LEU A 7 46.46 6.25 69.33
C LEU A 7 47.37 6.33 68.09
N GLY A 8 47.31 5.34 67.20
CA GLY A 8 48.16 5.37 66.01
C GLY A 8 48.10 4.21 65.06
N ALA A 9 46.91 3.69 64.71
CA ALA A 9 46.86 2.63 63.68
C ALA A 9 45.51 2.48 62.96
N THR A 10 44.72 3.52 62.78
CA THR A 10 43.39 3.36 62.18
C THR A 10 43.09 4.33 61.03
N ARG A 11 44.09 5.05 60.52
CA ARG A 11 43.89 6.05 59.42
C ARG A 11 44.44 5.65 58.06
N ARG A 12 44.94 4.45 57.86
CA ARG A 12 45.54 4.01 56.56
C ARG A 12 44.80 2.91 55.80
N ARG A 13 43.58 2.51 56.20
CA ARG A 13 42.81 1.49 55.55
C ARG A 13 41.48 1.95 54.92
N VAL A 14 41.17 3.22 54.87
CA VAL A 14 39.89 3.75 54.31
C VAL A 14 40.06 4.42 52.94
N LEU A 15 41.25 4.52 52.37
CA LEU A 15 41.49 5.15 51.06
C LEU A 15 41.79 4.18 49.89
N ALA A 16 41.56 2.88 50.05
CA ALA A 16 41.75 1.87 49.00
C ALA A 16 40.45 1.28 48.41
N GLY A 17 39.27 1.85 48.77
CA GLY A 17 37.96 1.27 48.41
C GLY A 17 37.11 2.09 47.41
N ILE A 18 37.56 3.16 46.81
CA ILE A 18 36.71 4.05 45.96
C ILE A 18 37.29 4.25 44.52
N ALA A 19 37.96 3.27 43.98
CA ALA A 19 38.49 3.38 42.60
C ALA A 19 38.03 2.22 41.67
N ALA A 20 36.92 1.56 41.89
CA ALA A 20 36.46 0.40 41.09
C ALA A 20 34.97 0.46 40.66
N VAL A 21 34.34 1.63 40.54
CA VAL A 21 32.94 1.77 40.11
C VAL A 21 32.76 2.91 39.10
N LEU A 22 33.55 2.96 38.04
CA LEU A 22 33.26 3.87 36.90
C LEU A 22 33.80 3.29 35.57
N ALA A 23 33.47 2.04 35.27
CA ALA A 23 33.72 1.47 33.93
C ALA A 23 32.59 0.54 33.47
N SER A 24 31.34 0.89 33.81
CA SER A 24 30.16 0.37 33.09
C SER A 24 29.74 1.44 32.07
N GLY A 25 30.53 1.58 31.00
CA GLY A 25 30.08 2.26 29.79
C GLY A 25 28.85 1.53 29.27
N PRO A 26 27.91 2.25 28.57
CA PRO A 26 26.79 1.59 27.97
C PRO A 26 27.33 0.52 27.01
N LEU A 27 27.03 -0.74 27.27
CA LEU A 27 27.12 -1.81 26.29
C LEU A 27 26.21 -1.38 25.13
N ALA A 28 26.78 -0.71 24.14
CA ALA A 28 26.16 -0.62 22.84
C ALA A 28 25.85 -2.04 22.45
N ALA A 29 24.58 -2.42 22.43
CA ALA A 29 24.11 -3.66 21.89
C ALA A 29 24.55 -3.63 20.40
N GLN A 30 25.74 -4.14 20.14
CA GLN A 30 26.15 -4.49 18.80
C GLN A 30 25.18 -5.58 18.37
N ALA A 31 24.28 -5.24 17.43
CA ALA A 31 23.49 -6.24 16.74
C ALA A 31 24.47 -7.27 16.20
N GLN A 32 24.44 -8.49 16.78
CA GLN A 32 25.22 -9.59 16.28
C GLN A 32 24.89 -9.76 14.80
N PRO A 33 25.88 -9.91 13.91
CA PRO A 33 25.61 -10.33 12.53
C PRO A 33 24.86 -11.66 12.65
N CYS A 34 23.65 -11.72 12.08
CA CYS A 34 22.93 -12.98 12.00
C CYS A 34 23.70 -13.91 11.07
N ASP A 35 24.45 -14.85 11.64
CA ASP A 35 25.17 -15.90 10.94
C ASP A 35 24.20 -16.95 10.36
N GLY A 36 23.28 -16.53 9.51
CA GLY A 36 22.29 -17.41 8.88
C GLY A 36 21.57 -16.72 7.72
N MET A 37 21.23 -17.48 6.70
CA MET A 37 20.42 -17.01 5.59
C MET A 37 19.02 -16.64 6.11
N ARG A 38 18.63 -15.37 6.00
CA ARG A 38 17.31 -14.90 6.33
C ARG A 38 16.30 -15.25 5.23
N ARG A 39 15.03 -15.35 5.58
CA ARG A 39 13.99 -15.75 4.66
C ARG A 39 12.86 -14.72 4.61
N LEU A 40 12.55 -14.23 3.41
CA LEU A 40 11.43 -13.35 3.13
C LEU A 40 10.40 -14.11 2.29
N GLY A 41 9.17 -14.24 2.76
CA GLY A 41 8.05 -14.72 1.96
C GLY A 41 7.29 -13.55 1.34
N VAL A 42 7.08 -13.55 0.03
CA VAL A 42 6.38 -12.47 -0.69
C VAL A 42 5.11 -13.00 -1.34
N LEU A 43 3.95 -12.51 -0.89
CA LEU A 43 2.66 -12.77 -1.51
C LEU A 43 2.25 -11.53 -2.30
N ILE A 44 2.18 -11.65 -3.63
CA ILE A 44 1.98 -10.51 -4.51
C ILE A 44 0.70 -10.64 -5.34
N GLY A 45 -0.05 -9.54 -5.45
CA GLY A 45 -1.39 -9.52 -6.05
C GLY A 45 -1.44 -9.72 -7.55
N TRP A 46 -0.38 -9.35 -8.26
CA TRP A 46 -0.30 -9.47 -9.72
C TRP A 46 -0.02 -10.89 -10.19
N ARG A 47 -0.22 -11.12 -11.48
CA ARG A 47 0.31 -12.32 -12.15
C ARG A 47 1.83 -12.18 -12.30
N GLU A 48 2.54 -13.29 -12.26
CA GLU A 48 4.00 -13.28 -12.44
C GLU A 48 4.43 -12.66 -13.78
N SER A 49 3.63 -12.84 -14.83
CA SER A 49 3.88 -12.25 -16.15
C SER A 49 3.50 -10.77 -16.29
N ASP A 50 2.90 -10.16 -15.26
CA ASP A 50 2.47 -8.76 -15.32
C ASP A 50 3.66 -7.80 -15.16
N PRO A 51 3.91 -6.89 -16.14
CA PRO A 51 5.05 -5.97 -16.10
C PRO A 51 5.06 -5.04 -14.88
N ILE A 52 3.86 -4.64 -14.36
CA ILE A 52 3.77 -3.80 -13.17
C ILE A 52 4.20 -4.60 -11.94
N GLY A 53 3.74 -5.85 -11.83
CA GLY A 53 4.14 -6.75 -10.75
C GLY A 53 5.65 -6.99 -10.76
N GLN A 54 6.23 -7.29 -11.92
CA GLN A 54 7.67 -7.51 -12.09
C GLN A 54 8.50 -6.26 -11.75
N ALA A 55 8.08 -5.08 -12.19
CA ALA A 55 8.76 -3.83 -11.85
C ALA A 55 8.78 -3.59 -10.34
N ARG A 56 7.68 -3.87 -9.63
CA ARG A 56 7.57 -3.73 -8.17
C ARG A 56 8.42 -4.75 -7.43
N ALA A 57 8.46 -6.00 -7.89
CA ALA A 57 9.37 -7.02 -7.37
C ALA A 57 10.83 -6.59 -7.51
N THR A 58 11.22 -6.11 -8.68
CA THR A 58 12.57 -5.59 -8.95
C THR A 58 12.91 -4.42 -8.01
N ILE A 59 12.00 -3.46 -7.81
CA ILE A 59 12.20 -2.30 -6.92
C ILE A 59 12.40 -2.76 -5.46
N LEU A 60 11.62 -3.74 -5.00
CA LEU A 60 11.78 -4.31 -3.66
C LEU A 60 13.17 -4.96 -3.51
N VAL A 61 13.57 -5.82 -4.45
CA VAL A 61 14.87 -6.51 -4.42
C VAL A 61 16.02 -5.51 -4.44
N GLN A 62 15.98 -4.50 -5.32
CA GLN A 62 16.99 -3.44 -5.36
C GLN A 62 17.05 -2.64 -4.06
N GLY A 63 15.90 -2.35 -3.45
CA GLY A 63 15.84 -1.71 -2.14
C GLY A 63 16.50 -2.55 -1.05
N LEU A 64 16.28 -3.85 -1.03
CA LEU A 64 16.89 -4.79 -0.10
C LEU A 64 18.41 -4.92 -0.35
N ASP A 65 18.85 -5.01 -1.61
CA ASP A 65 20.28 -5.07 -1.97
C ASP A 65 21.03 -3.82 -1.49
N THR A 66 20.44 -2.64 -1.65
CA THR A 66 21.02 -1.37 -1.15
C THR A 66 21.21 -1.37 0.37
N LEU A 67 20.38 -2.13 1.11
CA LEU A 67 20.46 -2.30 2.56
C LEU A 67 21.36 -3.46 2.99
N GLY A 68 22.01 -4.13 2.03
CA GLY A 68 22.95 -5.22 2.26
C GLY A 68 22.33 -6.62 2.25
N TRP A 69 21.05 -6.75 1.91
CA TRP A 69 20.36 -8.02 1.78
C TRP A 69 20.46 -8.55 0.34
N LYS A 70 21.29 -9.55 0.13
CA LYS A 70 21.56 -10.13 -1.20
C LYS A 70 20.87 -11.47 -1.35
N GLU A 71 19.96 -11.56 -2.33
CA GLU A 71 19.31 -12.83 -2.66
C GLU A 71 20.34 -13.89 -3.09
N GLY A 72 20.22 -15.11 -2.54
CA GLY A 72 21.20 -16.18 -2.72
C GLY A 72 22.48 -16.06 -1.88
N GLY A 73 22.70 -14.91 -1.21
CA GLY A 73 23.80 -14.67 -0.28
C GLY A 73 23.36 -14.80 1.18
N ASN A 74 22.79 -13.74 1.75
CA ASN A 74 22.30 -13.69 3.13
C ASN A 74 20.77 -13.59 3.22
N LEU A 75 20.05 -13.54 2.08
CA LEU A 75 18.61 -13.51 1.99
C LEU A 75 18.12 -14.54 0.97
N ARG A 76 17.07 -15.27 1.34
CA ARG A 76 16.26 -16.08 0.43
C ARG A 76 14.90 -15.44 0.29
N ILE A 77 14.40 -15.26 -0.94
CA ILE A 77 13.06 -14.71 -1.22
C ILE A 77 12.21 -15.82 -1.84
N ASP A 78 11.08 -16.13 -1.20
CA ASP A 78 10.10 -17.11 -1.72
C ASP A 78 8.88 -16.34 -2.22
N TRP A 79 8.71 -16.28 -3.53
CA TRP A 79 7.64 -15.56 -4.21
C TRP A 79 6.40 -16.44 -4.40
N ARG A 80 5.20 -15.84 -4.19
CA ARG A 80 3.91 -16.38 -4.60
C ARG A 80 3.09 -15.29 -5.26
N TRP A 81 2.66 -15.58 -6.49
CA TRP A 81 1.86 -14.72 -7.33
C TRP A 81 0.45 -15.29 -7.42
N PHE A 82 -0.60 -14.48 -7.21
CA PHE A 82 -1.96 -15.00 -7.25
C PHE A 82 -2.85 -14.37 -8.35
N GLY A 83 -2.42 -13.26 -9.00
CA GLY A 83 -3.09 -12.70 -10.17
C GLY A 83 -4.56 -12.33 -9.96
N GLY A 84 -4.94 -11.93 -8.74
CA GLY A 84 -6.33 -11.64 -8.40
C GLY A 84 -7.22 -12.86 -8.22
N ASP A 85 -6.72 -14.09 -8.35
CA ASP A 85 -7.50 -15.33 -8.21
C ASP A 85 -7.76 -15.66 -6.73
N PRO A 86 -9.03 -15.62 -6.28
CA PRO A 86 -9.37 -15.91 -4.88
C PRO A 86 -8.97 -17.31 -4.42
N ALA A 87 -8.98 -18.33 -5.29
CA ALA A 87 -8.59 -19.69 -4.94
C ALA A 87 -7.11 -19.83 -4.60
N LEU A 88 -6.28 -18.91 -5.07
CA LEU A 88 -4.84 -18.89 -4.83
C LEU A 88 -4.44 -18.14 -3.55
N PHE A 89 -5.28 -17.24 -3.02
CA PHE A 89 -4.93 -16.42 -1.85
C PHE A 89 -4.55 -17.27 -0.65
N GLU A 90 -5.47 -18.15 -0.23
CA GLU A 90 -5.32 -18.97 0.97
C GLU A 90 -4.21 -20.02 0.81
N ARG A 91 -4.17 -20.69 -0.34
CA ARG A 91 -3.17 -21.71 -0.61
C ARG A 91 -1.77 -21.11 -0.57
N ASN A 92 -1.54 -20.02 -1.29
CA ASN A 92 -0.24 -19.38 -1.37
C ASN A 92 0.20 -18.79 -0.02
N ALA A 93 -0.74 -18.25 0.77
CA ALA A 93 -0.46 -17.77 2.13
C ALA A 93 -0.05 -18.92 3.04
N ALA A 94 -0.78 -20.05 3.04
CA ALA A 94 -0.45 -21.24 3.82
C ALA A 94 0.92 -21.82 3.42
N GLU A 95 1.21 -21.93 2.12
CA GLU A 95 2.51 -22.39 1.62
C GLU A 95 3.66 -21.51 2.12
N LEU A 96 3.52 -20.17 2.04
CA LEU A 96 4.56 -19.24 2.51
C LEU A 96 4.79 -19.36 4.02
N VAL A 97 3.72 -19.42 4.81
CA VAL A 97 3.82 -19.55 6.27
C VAL A 97 4.47 -20.87 6.67
N ALA A 98 4.15 -21.98 5.96
CA ALA A 98 4.75 -23.29 6.20
C ALA A 98 6.27 -23.33 5.94
N LEU A 99 6.80 -22.41 5.14
CA LEU A 99 8.25 -22.28 4.91
C LEU A 99 8.98 -21.64 6.12
N GLY A 100 8.28 -21.13 7.13
CA GLY A 100 8.84 -20.49 8.31
C GLY A 100 9.70 -19.27 8.02
N PRO A 101 9.20 -18.25 7.25
CA PRO A 101 10.02 -17.09 6.94
C PRO A 101 10.22 -16.19 8.17
N ASP A 102 11.32 -15.43 8.19
CA ASP A 102 11.58 -14.41 9.22
C ASP A 102 10.63 -13.22 9.09
N VAL A 103 10.16 -12.94 7.87
CA VAL A 103 9.20 -11.86 7.56
C VAL A 103 8.39 -12.21 6.32
N LEU A 104 7.14 -11.77 6.28
CA LEU A 104 6.24 -11.85 5.15
C LEU A 104 5.99 -10.45 4.57
N LEU A 105 5.88 -10.34 3.25
CA LEU A 105 5.44 -9.14 2.58
C LEU A 105 4.18 -9.42 1.76
N ALA A 106 3.11 -8.64 2.02
CA ALA A 106 1.87 -8.67 1.26
C ALA A 106 1.81 -7.46 0.32
N GLY A 107 1.99 -7.69 -0.98
CA GLY A 107 2.12 -6.63 -1.98
C GLY A 107 0.87 -6.42 -2.82
N GLY A 108 0.31 -5.19 -2.77
CA GLY A 108 -0.72 -4.71 -3.70
C GLY A 108 -2.13 -5.20 -3.47
N SER A 109 -2.44 -5.83 -2.33
CA SER A 109 -3.77 -6.36 -2.09
C SER A 109 -4.10 -6.51 -0.60
N SER A 110 -5.27 -6.02 -0.19
CA SER A 110 -5.83 -6.27 1.14
C SER A 110 -6.16 -7.75 1.36
N THR A 111 -6.54 -8.46 0.32
CA THR A 111 -6.85 -9.91 0.40
C THR A 111 -5.59 -10.72 0.71
N ALA A 112 -4.41 -10.32 0.21
CA ALA A 112 -3.14 -10.93 0.58
C ALA A 112 -2.84 -10.79 2.07
N VAL A 113 -3.06 -9.60 2.63
CA VAL A 113 -2.87 -9.35 4.08
C VAL A 113 -3.83 -10.20 4.90
N ALA A 114 -5.12 -10.23 4.53
CA ALA A 114 -6.13 -11.01 5.22
C ALA A 114 -5.82 -12.52 5.17
N ALA A 115 -5.34 -13.04 4.04
CA ALA A 115 -4.94 -14.44 3.91
C ALA A 115 -3.75 -14.78 4.84
N LEU A 116 -2.71 -13.95 4.86
CA LEU A 116 -1.56 -14.14 5.75
C LEU A 116 -1.95 -14.00 7.23
N GLN A 117 -2.81 -13.03 7.58
CA GLN A 117 -3.29 -12.83 8.95
C GLN A 117 -4.04 -14.05 9.50
N ARG A 118 -4.79 -14.76 8.65
CA ARG A 118 -5.45 -16.02 9.05
C ARG A 118 -4.47 -17.15 9.29
N GLN A 119 -3.32 -17.17 8.63
CA GLN A 119 -2.33 -18.25 8.73
C GLN A 119 -1.33 -18.04 9.86
N THR A 120 -1.06 -16.80 10.29
CA THR A 120 -0.09 -16.52 11.35
C THR A 120 -0.41 -15.27 12.15
N SER A 121 -0.21 -15.36 13.47
CA SER A 121 -0.24 -14.22 14.40
C SER A 121 1.14 -13.85 14.95
N SER A 122 2.19 -14.60 14.58
CA SER A 122 3.55 -14.43 15.13
C SER A 122 4.58 -14.00 14.10
N ILE A 123 4.50 -14.50 12.85
CA ILE A 123 5.43 -14.09 11.80
C ILE A 123 5.13 -12.64 11.40
N PRO A 124 6.11 -11.74 11.41
CA PRO A 124 5.95 -10.37 10.97
C PRO A 124 5.41 -10.25 9.55
N ILE A 125 4.43 -9.36 9.34
CA ILE A 125 3.84 -9.08 8.03
C ILE A 125 4.02 -7.60 7.71
N VAL A 126 4.65 -7.30 6.58
CA VAL A 126 4.74 -5.95 6.00
C VAL A 126 3.79 -5.87 4.82
N PHE A 127 2.75 -5.07 4.91
CA PHE A 127 1.86 -4.82 3.77
C PHE A 127 2.29 -3.62 2.94
N VAL A 128 1.99 -3.66 1.64
CA VAL A 128 2.26 -2.56 0.70
C VAL A 128 1.03 -2.33 -0.16
N GLN A 129 0.58 -1.09 -0.27
CA GLN A 129 -0.60 -0.70 -1.06
C GLN A 129 -1.91 -1.31 -0.53
N VAL A 130 -2.21 -1.05 0.74
CA VAL A 130 -3.46 -1.45 1.40
C VAL A 130 -4.30 -0.22 1.72
N ALA A 131 -5.55 -0.22 1.32
CA ALA A 131 -6.51 0.84 1.66
C ALA A 131 -7.01 0.63 3.09
N ASP A 132 -7.14 1.70 3.85
CA ASP A 132 -7.70 1.72 5.22
C ASP A 132 -7.37 0.50 6.09
N PRO A 133 -6.11 0.28 6.46
CA PRO A 133 -5.70 -0.90 7.23
C PRO A 133 -6.28 -0.93 8.66
N VAL A 134 -6.74 0.20 9.18
CA VAL A 134 -7.41 0.30 10.48
C VAL A 134 -8.86 -0.15 10.36
N GLY A 135 -9.61 0.40 9.40
CA GLY A 135 -11.01 0.02 9.15
C GLY A 135 -11.16 -1.44 8.73
N GLN A 136 -10.15 -2.01 8.06
CA GLN A 136 -10.10 -3.44 7.75
C GLN A 136 -9.62 -4.33 8.91
N GLY A 137 -9.23 -3.76 10.06
CA GLY A 137 -8.82 -4.53 11.26
C GLY A 137 -7.43 -5.18 11.16
N PHE A 138 -6.57 -4.74 10.26
CA PHE A 138 -5.19 -5.28 10.16
C PHE A 138 -4.28 -4.70 11.23
N VAL A 139 -4.51 -3.46 11.64
CA VAL A 139 -3.73 -2.76 12.67
C VAL A 139 -4.65 -1.99 13.62
N ALA A 140 -4.26 -1.85 14.88
CA ALA A 140 -5.04 -1.11 15.87
C ALA A 140 -5.08 0.40 15.58
N SER A 141 -3.97 0.97 15.12
CA SER A 141 -3.87 2.35 14.65
C SER A 141 -2.68 2.52 13.71
N LEU A 142 -2.64 3.61 12.94
CA LEU A 142 -1.51 3.88 12.04
C LEU A 142 -0.22 4.18 12.83
N ALA A 143 -0.33 4.89 13.96
CA ALA A 143 0.84 5.26 14.78
C ALA A 143 1.39 4.09 15.60
N ARG A 144 0.53 3.17 16.04
CA ARG A 144 0.88 1.99 16.84
C ARG A 144 0.07 0.79 16.33
N PRO A 145 0.60 0.03 15.37
CA PRO A 145 -0.07 -1.13 14.79
C PRO A 145 -0.46 -2.19 15.82
N GLY A 146 0.39 -2.46 16.82
CA GLY A 146 0.08 -3.24 18.01
C GLY A 146 0.22 -4.76 17.90
N GLY A 147 0.20 -5.32 16.68
CA GLY A 147 0.33 -6.76 16.42
C GLY A 147 1.60 -7.12 15.64
N ASN A 148 1.50 -8.21 14.86
CA ASN A 148 2.57 -8.65 13.96
C ASN A 148 2.48 -8.03 12.55
N ILE A 149 1.58 -7.06 12.31
CA ILE A 149 1.30 -6.46 11.00
C ILE A 149 1.63 -4.98 11.02
N THR A 150 2.33 -4.50 10.00
CA THR A 150 2.60 -3.08 9.73
C THR A 150 2.78 -2.87 8.22
N GLY A 151 2.99 -1.64 7.75
CA GLY A 151 3.29 -1.43 6.33
C GLY A 151 2.95 -0.05 5.78
N PHE A 152 2.49 -0.02 4.52
CA PHE A 152 2.30 1.17 3.69
C PHE A 152 0.88 1.22 3.15
N SER A 153 0.05 2.11 3.69
CA SER A 153 -1.32 2.34 3.19
C SER A 153 -1.27 3.15 1.90
N ASN A 154 -2.26 2.96 1.01
CA ASN A 154 -2.36 3.74 -0.22
C ASN A 154 -3.43 4.82 -0.14
N TYR A 155 -4.64 4.48 0.26
CA TYR A 155 -5.79 5.39 0.28
C TYR A 155 -6.57 5.28 1.58
N ASP A 156 -7.04 6.43 2.05
CA ASP A 156 -8.04 6.53 3.11
C ASP A 156 -9.41 6.86 2.47
N PRO A 157 -10.54 6.48 3.06
CA PRO A 157 -11.88 6.69 2.49
C PRO A 157 -12.18 8.12 2.03
N PRO A 158 -11.78 9.20 2.73
CA PRO A 158 -12.03 10.57 2.28
C PRO A 158 -11.42 10.93 0.92
N MET A 159 -10.39 10.19 0.46
CA MET A 159 -9.81 10.38 -0.87
C MET A 159 -10.81 10.11 -2.00
N ALA A 160 -11.74 9.20 -1.77
CA ALA A 160 -12.73 8.82 -2.75
C ALA A 160 -13.67 9.99 -3.12
N GLY A 161 -13.99 10.86 -2.16
CA GLY A 161 -14.72 12.10 -2.42
C GLY A 161 -13.97 13.08 -3.35
N LYS A 162 -12.63 13.10 -3.30
CA LYS A 162 -11.84 13.94 -4.19
C LYS A 162 -11.92 13.47 -5.64
N TRP A 163 -11.90 12.14 -5.91
CA TRP A 163 -12.12 11.62 -7.25
C TRP A 163 -13.48 12.01 -7.81
N LEU A 164 -14.54 11.91 -7.00
CA LEU A 164 -15.87 12.36 -7.39
C LEU A 164 -15.88 13.86 -7.73
N GLY A 165 -15.25 14.69 -6.88
CA GLY A 165 -15.14 16.13 -7.11
C GLY A 165 -14.40 16.47 -8.40
N MET A 166 -13.41 15.71 -8.82
CA MET A 166 -12.72 15.91 -10.10
C MET A 166 -13.65 15.64 -11.30
N LEU A 167 -14.46 14.56 -11.25
CA LEU A 167 -15.41 14.24 -12.31
C LEU A 167 -16.51 15.29 -12.47
N THR A 168 -16.95 15.90 -11.38
CA THR A 168 -18.04 16.89 -11.42
C THR A 168 -17.59 18.26 -11.90
N GLN A 169 -16.29 18.54 -11.92
CA GLN A 169 -15.75 19.82 -12.36
C GLN A 169 -15.51 19.92 -13.88
N ILE A 170 -15.54 18.81 -14.62
CA ILE A 170 -15.40 18.84 -16.08
C ILE A 170 -16.68 19.43 -16.74
N THR A 171 -16.55 19.93 -17.98
CA THR A 171 -17.67 20.49 -18.74
C THR A 171 -17.90 19.73 -20.03
N PRO A 172 -19.11 19.22 -20.35
CA PRO A 172 -20.29 19.22 -19.47
C PRO A 172 -20.11 18.37 -18.19
N PRO A 173 -20.75 18.75 -17.07
CA PRO A 173 -20.55 18.07 -15.81
C PRO A 173 -21.19 16.67 -15.81
N VAL A 174 -20.53 15.72 -15.15
CA VAL A 174 -21.08 14.39 -14.88
C VAL A 174 -22.20 14.50 -13.84
N GLY A 175 -23.32 13.83 -14.07
CA GLY A 175 -24.48 13.82 -13.16
C GLY A 175 -24.76 12.47 -12.51
N ARG A 176 -24.23 11.39 -13.09
CA ARG A 176 -24.37 10.02 -12.59
C ARG A 176 -23.03 9.30 -12.64
N VAL A 177 -22.62 8.71 -11.54
CA VAL A 177 -21.32 8.02 -11.44
C VAL A 177 -21.50 6.58 -11.03
N ALA A 178 -20.98 5.66 -11.84
CA ALA A 178 -20.80 4.26 -11.48
C ALA A 178 -19.43 4.09 -10.83
N VAL A 179 -19.40 3.52 -9.62
CA VAL A 179 -18.16 3.21 -8.90
C VAL A 179 -17.78 1.77 -9.18
N LEU A 180 -16.77 1.57 -10.01
CA LEU A 180 -16.33 0.27 -10.51
C LEU A 180 -15.28 -0.35 -9.59
N TYR A 181 -15.50 -1.59 -9.18
CA TYR A 181 -14.59 -2.39 -8.36
C TYR A 181 -14.92 -3.88 -8.47
N ASN A 182 -13.97 -4.74 -8.09
CA ASN A 182 -14.24 -6.17 -7.95
C ASN A 182 -14.41 -6.53 -6.45
N PRO A 183 -15.55 -7.10 -6.01
CA PRO A 183 -15.81 -7.37 -4.59
C PRO A 183 -14.86 -8.40 -3.97
N ALA A 184 -14.30 -9.33 -4.75
CA ALA A 184 -13.38 -10.34 -4.24
C ALA A 184 -11.98 -9.77 -3.94
N THR A 185 -11.58 -8.70 -4.62
CA THR A 185 -10.25 -8.11 -4.49
C THR A 185 -10.25 -6.72 -3.82
N ALA A 186 -11.42 -6.09 -3.68
CA ALA A 186 -11.63 -4.82 -2.97
C ALA A 186 -12.59 -4.95 -1.77
N PRO A 187 -12.27 -5.70 -0.70
CA PRO A 187 -13.14 -5.88 0.46
C PRO A 187 -13.44 -4.56 1.20
N TYR A 188 -12.64 -3.54 0.99
CA TYR A 188 -12.81 -2.17 1.52
C TYR A 188 -13.75 -1.30 0.69
N ALA A 189 -14.31 -1.80 -0.43
CA ALA A 189 -15.13 -0.99 -1.33
C ALA A 189 -16.32 -0.32 -0.61
N GLY A 190 -16.94 -1.00 0.35
CA GLY A 190 -18.04 -0.42 1.16
C GLY A 190 -17.63 0.84 1.91
N LEU A 191 -16.42 0.91 2.47
CA LEU A 191 -15.89 2.09 3.15
C LEU A 191 -15.69 3.25 2.18
N MET A 192 -15.16 2.96 0.98
CA MET A 192 -14.96 3.97 -0.07
C MET A 192 -16.29 4.46 -0.64
N LEU A 193 -17.25 3.55 -0.87
CA LEU A 193 -18.58 3.90 -1.35
C LEU A 193 -19.30 4.86 -0.39
N HIS A 194 -19.26 4.56 0.90
CA HIS A 194 -19.86 5.44 1.91
C HIS A 194 -19.28 6.87 1.84
N ALA A 195 -17.96 7.00 1.76
CA ALA A 195 -17.31 8.32 1.64
C ALA A 195 -17.64 9.03 0.31
N ILE A 196 -17.84 8.28 -0.80
CA ILE A 196 -18.29 8.83 -2.08
C ILE A 196 -19.73 9.31 -1.98
N GLU A 197 -20.62 8.54 -1.36
CA GLU A 197 -22.03 8.88 -1.16
C GLU A 197 -22.20 10.13 -0.29
N GLU A 198 -21.41 10.24 0.80
CA GLU A 198 -21.38 11.47 1.62
C GLU A 198 -20.97 12.69 0.78
N ALA A 199 -19.92 12.57 -0.04
CA ALA A 199 -19.48 13.66 -0.92
C ALA A 199 -20.52 13.99 -2.01
N ALA A 200 -21.22 12.99 -2.55
CA ALA A 200 -22.21 13.13 -3.61
C ALA A 200 -23.37 14.05 -3.21
N GLY A 201 -23.78 14.03 -1.94
CA GLY A 201 -24.83 14.89 -1.41
C GLY A 201 -24.56 16.39 -1.61
N SER A 202 -23.29 16.80 -1.52
CA SER A 202 -22.89 18.20 -1.73
C SER A 202 -22.63 18.56 -3.20
N LEU A 203 -22.43 17.57 -4.07
CA LEU A 203 -22.06 17.74 -5.48
C LEU A 203 -23.23 17.58 -6.46
N ALA A 204 -24.43 17.30 -5.96
CA ALA A 204 -25.65 17.06 -6.76
C ALA A 204 -25.43 15.97 -7.84
N VAL A 205 -24.75 14.90 -7.48
CA VAL A 205 -24.41 13.75 -8.34
C VAL A 205 -25.05 12.49 -7.77
N ALA A 206 -25.69 11.69 -8.64
CA ALA A 206 -26.16 10.36 -8.28
C ALA A 206 -25.00 9.36 -8.39
N VAL A 207 -24.75 8.62 -7.31
CA VAL A 207 -23.70 7.59 -7.26
C VAL A 207 -24.35 6.22 -7.14
N ARG A 208 -23.78 5.23 -7.83
CA ARG A 208 -24.15 3.82 -7.65
C ARG A 208 -22.92 2.92 -7.59
N ALA A 209 -23.00 1.89 -6.78
CA ALA A 209 -22.03 0.81 -6.80
C ALA A 209 -22.13 0.04 -8.14
N ALA A 210 -20.98 -0.31 -8.70
CA ALA A 210 -20.86 -1.10 -9.92
C ALA A 210 -19.85 -2.23 -9.71
N PRO A 211 -20.21 -3.26 -8.91
CA PRO A 211 -19.37 -4.42 -8.73
C PRO A 211 -19.27 -5.21 -10.03
N VAL A 212 -18.06 -5.67 -10.37
CA VAL A 212 -17.78 -6.46 -11.57
C VAL A 212 -16.82 -7.60 -11.25
N ASN A 213 -17.04 -8.77 -11.87
CA ASN A 213 -16.24 -9.97 -11.65
C ASN A 213 -15.39 -10.36 -12.85
N ASP A 214 -15.74 -9.90 -14.07
CA ASP A 214 -15.05 -10.19 -15.32
C ASP A 214 -15.21 -9.07 -16.35
N ASP A 215 -14.58 -9.25 -17.51
CA ASP A 215 -14.62 -8.28 -18.61
C ASP A 215 -16.01 -8.12 -19.24
N ALA A 216 -16.83 -9.17 -19.23
CA ALA A 216 -18.19 -9.12 -19.78
C ALA A 216 -19.10 -8.23 -18.89
N GLU A 217 -18.96 -8.33 -17.57
CA GLU A 217 -19.66 -7.46 -16.63
C GLU A 217 -19.17 -6.00 -16.71
N ILE A 218 -17.86 -5.79 -16.93
CA ILE A 218 -17.32 -4.43 -17.20
C ILE A 218 -17.97 -3.83 -18.44
N GLU A 219 -18.02 -4.60 -19.57
CA GLU A 219 -18.62 -4.13 -20.81
C GLU A 219 -20.14 -3.86 -20.64
N ALA A 220 -20.87 -4.76 -20.02
CA ALA A 220 -22.30 -4.61 -19.80
C ALA A 220 -22.61 -3.37 -18.92
N MET A 221 -21.84 -3.15 -17.85
CA MET A 221 -21.97 -1.98 -16.97
C MET A 221 -21.74 -0.68 -17.74
N MET A 222 -20.65 -0.59 -18.53
CA MET A 222 -20.31 0.62 -19.29
C MET A 222 -21.30 0.88 -20.42
N ALA A 223 -21.74 -0.16 -21.14
CA ALA A 223 -22.79 -0.04 -22.14
C ALA A 223 -24.10 0.47 -21.53
N GLY A 224 -24.52 -0.06 -20.39
CA GLY A 224 -25.69 0.41 -19.66
C GLY A 224 -25.56 1.88 -19.25
N LEU A 225 -24.42 2.29 -18.70
CA LEU A 225 -24.16 3.66 -18.28
C LEU A 225 -24.15 4.65 -19.46
N ALA A 226 -23.73 4.22 -20.64
CA ALA A 226 -23.70 5.05 -21.85
C ALA A 226 -25.10 5.48 -22.34
N HIS A 227 -26.16 4.78 -21.95
CA HIS A 227 -27.55 5.17 -22.23
C HIS A 227 -28.10 6.17 -21.19
N GLU A 228 -27.36 6.43 -20.14
CA GLU A 228 -27.74 7.40 -19.12
C GLU A 228 -27.18 8.80 -19.44
N GLU A 229 -27.99 9.83 -19.29
CA GLU A 229 -27.51 11.19 -19.49
C GLU A 229 -26.43 11.53 -18.46
N ARG A 230 -25.30 12.10 -18.95
CA ARG A 230 -24.22 12.61 -18.14
C ARG A 230 -23.56 11.53 -17.24
N GLY A 231 -23.45 10.31 -17.77
CA GLY A 231 -22.79 9.20 -17.11
C GLY A 231 -21.26 9.40 -16.97
N GLY A 232 -20.68 8.90 -15.90
CA GLY A 232 -19.24 8.86 -15.67
C GLY A 232 -18.83 7.66 -14.82
N VAL A 233 -17.54 7.33 -14.83
CA VAL A 233 -16.99 6.17 -14.11
C VAL A 233 -15.94 6.62 -13.10
N LEU A 234 -16.04 6.10 -11.88
CA LEU A 234 -15.01 6.18 -10.86
C LEU A 234 -14.46 4.77 -10.62
N VAL A 235 -13.18 4.55 -10.91
CA VAL A 235 -12.53 3.25 -10.71
C VAL A 235 -11.84 3.23 -9.36
N LEU A 236 -12.20 2.28 -8.48
CA LEU A 236 -11.51 2.13 -7.20
C LEU A 236 -10.11 1.50 -7.37
N PRO A 237 -9.16 1.80 -6.46
CA PRO A 237 -7.83 1.19 -6.44
C PRO A 237 -7.92 -0.28 -6.06
N ASP A 238 -7.96 -1.15 -7.05
CA ASP A 238 -8.20 -2.58 -6.91
C ASP A 238 -7.19 -3.36 -7.78
N ILE A 239 -6.74 -4.51 -7.29
CA ILE A 239 -5.79 -5.34 -8.04
C ILE A 239 -6.41 -5.88 -9.33
N PHE A 240 -7.70 -6.26 -9.31
CA PHE A 240 -8.41 -6.72 -10.50
C PHE A 240 -8.45 -5.64 -11.57
N THR A 241 -8.93 -4.43 -11.24
CA THR A 241 -9.03 -3.31 -12.19
C THR A 241 -7.66 -2.80 -12.64
N GLY A 242 -6.60 -3.01 -11.84
CA GLY A 242 -5.23 -2.62 -12.13
C GLY A 242 -4.45 -3.60 -13.02
N MET A 243 -4.88 -4.87 -13.13
CA MET A 243 -4.24 -5.85 -14.00
C MET A 243 -4.39 -5.49 -15.48
N ARG A 244 -3.35 -5.77 -16.28
CA ARG A 244 -3.22 -5.30 -17.66
C ARG A 244 -4.45 -5.54 -18.51
N GLY A 245 -5.01 -6.76 -18.53
CA GLY A 245 -6.19 -7.09 -19.36
C GLY A 245 -7.40 -6.24 -19.00
N HIS A 246 -7.82 -6.27 -17.75
CA HIS A 246 -8.99 -5.52 -17.26
C HIS A 246 -8.78 -4.01 -17.33
N ARG A 247 -7.59 -3.51 -16.98
CA ARG A 247 -7.22 -2.10 -17.09
C ARG A 247 -7.37 -1.57 -18.50
N ASP A 248 -6.80 -2.30 -19.47
CA ASP A 248 -6.83 -1.91 -20.88
C ASP A 248 -8.28 -1.97 -21.42
N ALA A 249 -9.06 -2.98 -21.01
CA ALA A 249 -10.49 -3.07 -21.30
C ALA A 249 -11.29 -1.90 -20.72
N ILE A 250 -11.10 -1.57 -19.43
CA ILE A 250 -11.80 -0.46 -18.75
C ILE A 250 -11.54 0.86 -19.49
N VAL A 251 -10.28 1.17 -19.82
CA VAL A 251 -9.93 2.41 -20.52
C VAL A 251 -10.52 2.42 -21.94
N GLY A 252 -10.40 1.30 -22.67
CA GLY A 252 -10.93 1.18 -24.03
C GLY A 252 -12.46 1.29 -24.09
N LEU A 253 -13.17 0.68 -23.15
CA LEU A 253 -14.63 0.75 -23.05
C LEU A 253 -15.11 2.15 -22.65
N ALA A 254 -14.44 2.80 -21.69
CA ALA A 254 -14.75 4.19 -21.34
C ALA A 254 -14.61 5.12 -22.56
N ALA A 255 -13.57 4.96 -23.36
CA ALA A 255 -13.39 5.73 -24.59
C ALA A 255 -14.46 5.39 -25.64
N ARG A 256 -14.75 4.09 -25.89
CA ARG A 256 -15.77 3.62 -26.85
C ARG A 256 -17.15 4.19 -26.54
N HIS A 257 -17.53 4.16 -25.26
CA HIS A 257 -18.84 4.60 -24.78
C HIS A 257 -18.89 6.10 -24.43
N ARG A 258 -17.79 6.83 -24.67
CA ARG A 258 -17.66 8.27 -24.37
C ARG A 258 -17.97 8.62 -22.90
N LEU A 259 -17.55 7.76 -21.98
CA LEU A 259 -17.74 7.93 -20.54
C LEU A 259 -16.51 8.63 -19.91
N PRO A 260 -16.64 9.86 -19.40
CA PRO A 260 -15.60 10.44 -18.58
C PRO A 260 -15.30 9.54 -17.39
N ALA A 261 -14.00 9.29 -17.14
CA ALA A 261 -13.60 8.40 -16.06
C ALA A 261 -12.42 8.96 -15.26
N VAL A 262 -12.46 8.74 -13.93
CA VAL A 262 -11.35 9.03 -13.02
C VAL A 262 -10.77 7.72 -12.50
N TYR A 263 -9.44 7.69 -12.42
CA TYR A 263 -8.68 6.49 -12.07
C TYR A 263 -7.75 6.74 -10.88
N PRO A 264 -7.42 5.68 -10.10
CA PRO A 264 -6.60 5.81 -8.91
C PRO A 264 -5.10 5.95 -9.19
N TYR A 265 -4.62 5.63 -10.41
CA TYR A 265 -3.20 5.60 -10.72
C TYR A 265 -2.87 6.24 -12.06
N ARG A 266 -1.71 6.91 -12.14
CA ARG A 266 -1.20 7.58 -13.32
C ARG A 266 -1.13 6.70 -14.56
N PHE A 267 -0.81 5.42 -14.43
CA PHE A 267 -0.68 4.51 -15.55
C PHE A 267 -1.99 4.33 -16.35
N PHE A 268 -3.15 4.59 -15.77
CA PHE A 268 -4.41 4.62 -16.50
C PHE A 268 -4.48 5.82 -17.47
N ALA A 269 -4.06 7.00 -17.02
CA ALA A 269 -4.02 8.18 -17.88
C ALA A 269 -3.00 8.01 -19.02
N ALA A 270 -1.86 7.35 -18.73
CA ALA A 270 -0.81 7.08 -19.72
C ALA A 270 -1.26 6.17 -20.88
N ILE A 271 -2.23 5.26 -20.65
CA ILE A 271 -2.78 4.38 -21.68
C ILE A 271 -4.08 4.90 -22.32
N GLY A 272 -4.47 6.16 -22.04
CA GLY A 272 -5.64 6.80 -22.65
C GLY A 272 -6.81 7.09 -21.71
N GLY A 273 -6.70 6.84 -20.41
CA GLY A 273 -7.70 7.26 -19.41
C GLY A 273 -7.77 8.78 -19.30
N LEU A 274 -8.96 9.34 -19.03
CA LEU A 274 -9.18 10.79 -19.02
C LEU A 274 -8.36 11.50 -17.95
N MET A 275 -8.47 11.05 -16.69
CA MET A 275 -7.80 11.67 -15.56
C MET A 275 -7.48 10.65 -14.47
N SER A 276 -6.40 10.88 -13.76
CA SER A 276 -6.04 10.10 -12.57
C SER A 276 -5.59 10.98 -11.43
N TYR A 277 -5.85 10.51 -10.21
CA TYR A 277 -5.30 11.11 -9.01
C TYR A 277 -4.98 10.01 -7.99
N GLY A 278 -3.71 9.90 -7.60
CA GLY A 278 -3.31 8.87 -6.66
C GLY A 278 -1.84 8.92 -6.26
N ASN A 279 -1.48 8.02 -5.36
CA ASN A 279 -0.10 7.88 -4.93
C ASN A 279 0.76 7.18 -6.00
N GLU A 280 2.07 7.32 -5.87
CA GLU A 280 3.07 6.61 -6.68
C GLU A 280 3.38 5.25 -6.02
N PRO A 281 2.86 4.12 -6.56
CA PRO A 281 2.96 2.82 -5.89
C PRO A 281 4.40 2.30 -5.75
N ASN A 282 5.30 2.64 -6.68
CA ASN A 282 6.68 2.18 -6.66
C ASN A 282 7.47 2.73 -5.47
N ASP A 283 7.13 3.94 -4.99
CA ASP A 283 7.74 4.50 -3.79
C ASP A 283 7.46 3.64 -2.54
N HIS A 284 6.23 3.13 -2.42
CA HIS A 284 5.88 2.24 -1.31
C HIS A 284 6.66 0.91 -1.35
N PHE A 285 6.83 0.31 -2.53
CA PHE A 285 7.64 -0.90 -2.67
C PHE A 285 9.10 -0.63 -2.35
N ARG A 286 9.66 0.49 -2.78
CA ARG A 286 11.04 0.89 -2.43
C ARG A 286 11.21 1.08 -0.93
N ARG A 287 10.29 1.81 -0.29
CA ARG A 287 10.34 2.10 1.15
C ARG A 287 10.06 0.87 2.02
N SER A 288 9.29 -0.10 1.51
CA SER A 288 9.01 -1.34 2.26
C SER A 288 10.26 -2.17 2.53
N ALA A 289 11.29 -2.07 1.69
CA ALA A 289 12.58 -2.71 1.92
C ALA A 289 13.20 -2.29 3.26
N ALA A 290 13.06 -1.01 3.66
CA ALA A 290 13.56 -0.53 4.95
C ALA A 290 12.77 -1.11 6.15
N TYR A 291 11.48 -1.43 5.98
CA TYR A 291 10.69 -2.10 7.02
C TYR A 291 11.07 -3.57 7.14
N VAL A 292 11.26 -4.26 6.01
CA VAL A 292 11.80 -5.63 5.98
C VAL A 292 13.17 -5.67 6.66
N ASP A 293 14.08 -4.77 6.32
CA ASP A 293 15.41 -4.66 6.93
C ASP A 293 15.33 -4.50 8.45
N ARG A 294 14.54 -3.56 8.94
CA ARG A 294 14.38 -3.32 10.39
C ARG A 294 13.83 -4.54 11.11
N ILE A 295 12.88 -5.25 10.51
CA ILE A 295 12.28 -6.46 11.10
C ILE A 295 13.30 -7.60 11.11
N LEU A 296 14.03 -7.82 10.01
CA LEU A 296 15.11 -8.82 9.95
C LEU A 296 16.22 -8.56 10.97
N LYS A 297 16.41 -7.29 11.38
CA LYS A 297 17.32 -6.84 12.44
C LYS A 297 16.68 -6.86 13.84
N GLY A 298 15.46 -7.36 14.00
CA GLY A 298 14.78 -7.57 15.28
C GLY A 298 13.79 -6.49 15.72
N ALA A 299 13.44 -5.51 14.86
CA ALA A 299 12.37 -4.57 15.17
C ALA A 299 11.01 -5.27 15.18
N LYS A 300 10.15 -4.87 16.12
CA LYS A 300 8.79 -5.43 16.22
C LYS A 300 7.84 -4.68 15.29
N PRO A 301 7.06 -5.39 14.43
CA PRO A 301 6.10 -4.76 13.54
C PRO A 301 5.12 -3.81 14.24
N GLY A 302 4.61 -4.20 15.40
CA GLY A 302 3.66 -3.41 16.18
C GLY A 302 4.20 -2.07 16.70
N GLU A 303 5.51 -1.84 16.66
CA GLU A 303 6.17 -0.59 17.03
C GLU A 303 6.56 0.26 15.80
N LEU A 304 6.39 -0.28 14.58
CA LEU A 304 6.67 0.40 13.32
C LEU A 304 5.39 1.06 12.79
N PRO A 305 5.27 2.41 12.81
CA PRO A 305 4.08 3.10 12.35
C PRO A 305 3.74 2.77 10.91
N VAL A 306 2.45 2.58 10.60
CA VAL A 306 1.99 2.48 9.21
C VAL A 306 2.29 3.78 8.48
N GLN A 307 2.91 3.68 7.33
CA GLN A 307 3.24 4.84 6.49
C GLN A 307 2.10 5.14 5.54
N ARG A 308 1.75 6.43 5.44
CA ARG A 308 0.86 6.95 4.41
C ARG A 308 1.65 7.42 3.19
N PRO A 309 1.02 7.58 2.02
CA PRO A 309 1.62 8.28 0.90
C PRO A 309 2.00 9.71 1.30
N THR A 310 3.17 10.13 0.89
CA THR A 310 3.64 11.53 1.07
C THR A 310 3.50 12.35 -0.20
N LYS A 311 3.31 11.67 -1.34
CA LYS A 311 3.14 12.28 -2.65
C LYS A 311 1.95 11.68 -3.36
N PHE A 312 1.11 12.55 -3.92
CA PHE A 312 0.04 12.21 -4.83
C PHE A 312 0.31 12.88 -6.17
N GLU A 313 -0.05 12.20 -7.24
CA GLU A 313 0.15 12.65 -8.62
C GLU A 313 -1.21 12.80 -9.30
N MET A 314 -1.40 13.93 -9.96
CA MET A 314 -2.57 14.24 -10.76
C MET A 314 -2.18 14.28 -12.24
N ALA A 315 -2.81 13.44 -13.04
CA ALA A 315 -2.55 13.41 -14.48
C ALA A 315 -3.84 13.54 -15.29
N PHE A 316 -3.74 14.26 -16.41
CA PHE A 316 -4.83 14.45 -17.37
C PHE A 316 -4.38 14.08 -18.78
N ASN A 317 -5.28 13.46 -19.55
CA ASN A 317 -5.07 13.17 -20.97
C ASN A 317 -5.96 14.07 -21.81
N LEU A 318 -5.37 15.10 -22.42
CA LEU A 318 -6.11 16.09 -23.23
C LEU A 318 -6.55 15.51 -24.57
N LYS A 319 -5.86 14.51 -25.13
CA LYS A 319 -6.33 13.78 -26.32
C LYS A 319 -7.67 13.08 -26.00
N THR A 320 -7.73 12.45 -24.86
CA THR A 320 -8.96 11.77 -24.40
C THR A 320 -10.05 12.79 -24.06
N ALA A 321 -9.73 13.89 -23.40
CA ALA A 321 -10.70 14.96 -23.13
C ALA A 321 -11.32 15.48 -24.43
N LYS A 322 -10.50 15.77 -25.45
CA LYS A 322 -10.95 16.19 -26.79
C LYS A 322 -11.82 15.13 -27.46
N ALA A 323 -11.43 13.85 -27.40
CA ALA A 323 -12.20 12.76 -28.01
C ALA A 323 -13.57 12.54 -27.34
N LEU A 324 -13.65 12.76 -26.04
CA LEU A 324 -14.88 12.68 -25.25
C LEU A 324 -15.76 13.93 -25.40
N GLY A 325 -15.23 15.05 -25.95
CA GLY A 325 -15.92 16.33 -26.01
C GLY A 325 -16.06 17.01 -24.65
N VAL A 326 -15.14 16.76 -23.71
CA VAL A 326 -15.14 17.38 -22.39
C VAL A 326 -14.00 18.38 -22.24
N THR A 327 -14.24 19.41 -21.43
CA THR A 327 -13.24 20.41 -21.08
C THR A 327 -12.83 20.22 -19.62
N ILE A 328 -11.52 20.13 -19.37
CA ILE A 328 -10.94 20.10 -18.03
C ILE A 328 -10.71 21.56 -17.62
N PRO A 329 -11.25 22.02 -16.49
CA PRO A 329 -11.12 23.43 -16.09
C PRO A 329 -9.66 23.80 -15.78
N PRO A 330 -9.25 25.06 -16.03
CA PRO A 330 -7.89 25.53 -15.74
C PRO A 330 -7.44 25.33 -14.30
N SER A 331 -8.38 25.37 -13.35
CA SER A 331 -8.11 25.12 -11.93
C SER A 331 -7.61 23.71 -11.64
N LEU A 332 -8.11 22.69 -12.35
CA LEU A 332 -7.62 21.33 -12.25
C LEU A 332 -6.28 21.17 -12.99
N LEU A 333 -6.15 21.75 -14.17
CA LEU A 333 -4.91 21.68 -14.96
C LEU A 333 -3.73 22.36 -14.23
N ALA A 334 -3.97 23.45 -13.51
CA ALA A 334 -2.95 24.16 -12.72
C ALA A 334 -2.37 23.30 -11.58
N GLY A 335 -3.13 22.31 -11.10
CA GLY A 335 -2.69 21.35 -10.07
C GLY A 335 -2.17 20.03 -10.64
N ALA A 336 -2.05 19.90 -11.97
CA ALA A 336 -1.59 18.68 -12.62
C ALA A 336 -0.07 18.50 -12.49
N ASP A 337 0.36 17.30 -12.13
CA ASP A 337 1.77 16.89 -12.21
C ASP A 337 2.14 16.48 -13.65
N GLU A 338 1.15 16.04 -14.43
CA GLU A 338 1.33 15.64 -15.82
C GLU A 338 0.09 15.97 -16.68
N VAL A 339 0.36 16.49 -17.87
CA VAL A 339 -0.64 16.71 -18.92
C VAL A 339 -0.17 15.99 -20.19
N ILE A 340 -0.95 15.00 -20.64
CA ILE A 340 -0.67 14.19 -21.84
C ILE A 340 -1.40 14.83 -23.01
N GLU A 341 -0.61 15.31 -24.00
CA GLU A 341 -1.08 15.99 -25.22
C GLU A 341 -0.99 15.08 -26.46
#